data_8ef5fe38c44e7c0f49644195f80f5e43
#
_entry.id   8ef5fe38c44e7c0f49644195f80f5e43
#
_cell.length_a   1.000
_cell.length_b   1.000
_cell.length_c   1.000
_cell.angle_alpha   90.00
_cell.angle_beta   90.00
_cell.angle_gamma   90.00
#
_symmetry.space_group_name_H-M   'P 1'
#
loop_
_entity.id
_entity.type
_entity.pdbx_description
1 polymer ?
#
loop_
_entity_poly.entity_id
_entity_poly.type
_entity_poly.pdbx_seq_one_letter_code
_entity_poly.pdbx_strand_id
1 'polypeptide(L)'
;MGLAQTGTGKTAAFGLPIMNHLLKVGSKPAPKTVRGLILAPTRELAGQIKDNLLSYSQGTHIKVNLVVGGLAIKAQINRLARGTDLLIATPGRLIDLIDRQAVDLSFTQFLVLDEADQMLDLGFIHALRRIAPLLAPERQTMLFSATMPKHMNELADTYLKNPQRVAVSRPGAVADKITQEVHFVAGTAKTDFLIEKRAEHRDDAAI
;
A
#
# COMPACT_ATOMS: atom_id res chain seq x y z
N MET A 1 -0.55 -9.98 10.02
CA MET A 1 -1.14 -8.64 10.08
C MET A 1 -0.29 -7.76 10.97
N GLY A 2 0.13 -6.60 10.48
CA GLY A 2 0.99 -5.66 11.18
C GLY A 2 0.28 -4.35 11.50
N LEU A 3 0.27 -3.96 12.77
CA LEU A 3 -0.21 -2.64 13.20
C LEU A 3 1.01 -1.74 13.45
N ALA A 4 1.29 -0.84 12.50
CA ALA A 4 2.46 0.00 12.53
C ALA A 4 2.24 1.30 11.74
N GLN A 5 2.72 2.42 12.27
CA GLN A 5 2.66 3.74 11.63
C GLN A 5 3.63 3.82 10.43
N THR A 6 3.49 4.87 9.62
CA THR A 6 4.42 5.19 8.54
C THR A 6 5.83 5.47 9.11
N GLY A 7 6.89 5.11 8.38
CA GLY A 7 8.27 5.31 8.82
C GLY A 7 8.85 4.22 9.74
N THR A 8 8.09 3.17 10.07
CA THR A 8 8.54 2.06 10.94
C THR A 8 9.33 0.95 10.23
N GLY A 9 9.71 1.17 8.97
CA GLY A 9 10.47 0.16 8.20
C GLY A 9 9.61 -0.94 7.57
N LYS A 10 8.28 -0.78 7.45
CA LYS A 10 7.37 -1.78 6.86
C LYS A 10 7.82 -2.29 5.49
N THR A 11 8.24 -1.37 4.60
CA THR A 11 8.66 -1.73 3.23
C THR A 11 9.83 -2.72 3.24
N ALA A 12 10.80 -2.53 4.10
CA ALA A 12 11.90 -3.49 4.27
C ALA A 12 11.42 -4.81 4.89
N ALA A 13 10.51 -4.73 5.88
CA ALA A 13 10.00 -5.89 6.59
C ALA A 13 9.23 -6.87 5.67
N PHE A 14 8.51 -6.39 4.67
CA PHE A 14 7.88 -7.28 3.68
C PHE A 14 8.73 -7.46 2.41
N GLY A 15 9.43 -6.43 1.96
CA GLY A 15 10.14 -6.44 0.69
C GLY A 15 11.34 -7.40 0.68
N LEU A 16 12.19 -7.31 1.70
CA LEU A 16 13.40 -8.15 1.77
C LEU A 16 13.10 -9.65 1.85
N PRO A 17 12.19 -10.15 2.70
CA PRO A 17 11.84 -11.57 2.71
C PRO A 17 11.23 -12.06 1.40
N ILE A 18 10.33 -11.28 0.78
CA ILE A 18 9.73 -11.63 -0.52
C ILE A 18 10.83 -11.73 -1.58
N MET A 19 11.70 -10.74 -1.69
CA MET A 19 12.80 -10.76 -2.65
C MET A 19 13.75 -11.93 -2.44
N ASN A 20 14.14 -12.21 -1.18
CA ASN A 20 14.97 -13.37 -0.85
C ASN A 20 14.32 -14.70 -1.29
N HIS A 21 13.01 -14.84 -1.12
CA HIS A 21 12.28 -16.02 -1.60
C HIS A 21 12.32 -16.09 -3.14
N LEU A 22 11.99 -15.00 -3.83
CA LEU A 22 11.97 -14.96 -5.29
C LEU A 22 13.34 -15.19 -5.93
N LEU A 23 14.41 -14.74 -5.29
CA LEU A 23 15.79 -15.03 -5.71
C LEU A 23 16.13 -16.53 -5.62
N LYS A 24 15.71 -17.20 -4.55
CA LYS A 24 15.93 -18.65 -4.38
C LYS A 24 15.15 -19.48 -5.41
N VAL A 25 13.95 -19.07 -5.77
CA VAL A 25 13.14 -19.74 -6.80
C VAL A 25 13.81 -19.64 -8.19
N GLY A 26 14.48 -18.53 -8.49
CA GLY A 26 15.32 -18.36 -9.69
C GLY A 26 14.62 -18.35 -11.04
N SER A 27 13.34 -18.73 -11.13
CA SER A 27 12.57 -18.74 -12.39
C SER A 27 12.10 -17.35 -12.77
N LYS A 28 11.89 -17.11 -14.09
CA LYS A 28 11.27 -15.87 -14.57
C LYS A 28 9.75 -15.98 -14.47
N PRO A 29 9.02 -14.86 -14.17
CA PRO A 29 7.56 -14.86 -14.22
C PRO A 29 7.08 -15.11 -15.67
N ALA A 30 5.97 -15.84 -15.81
CA ALA A 30 5.31 -16.04 -17.10
C ALA A 30 4.75 -14.71 -17.64
N PRO A 31 4.50 -14.60 -18.95
CA PRO A 31 3.91 -13.40 -19.55
C PRO A 31 2.63 -12.95 -18.84
N LYS A 32 2.51 -11.66 -18.57
CA LYS A 32 1.41 -11.00 -17.85
C LYS A 32 1.23 -11.42 -16.38
N THR A 33 1.97 -12.39 -15.85
CA THR A 33 1.80 -12.86 -14.48
C THR A 33 2.55 -12.00 -13.47
N VAL A 34 2.12 -12.06 -12.20
CA VAL A 34 2.67 -11.34 -11.06
C VAL A 34 2.95 -12.33 -9.94
N ARG A 35 4.18 -12.37 -9.41
CA ARG A 35 4.55 -13.24 -8.30
C ARG A 35 4.30 -12.62 -6.93
N GLY A 36 4.54 -11.32 -6.80
CA GLY A 36 4.25 -10.54 -5.59
C GLY A 36 3.49 -9.27 -5.95
N LEU A 37 2.34 -9.04 -5.31
CA LEU A 37 1.49 -7.86 -5.47
C LEU A 37 1.51 -7.03 -4.20
N ILE A 38 1.81 -5.74 -4.33
CA ILE A 38 1.74 -4.76 -3.26
C ILE A 38 0.68 -3.72 -3.63
N LEU A 39 -0.38 -3.62 -2.83
CA LEU A 39 -1.41 -2.61 -2.97
C LEU A 39 -1.16 -1.45 -2.02
N ALA A 40 -1.24 -0.24 -2.55
CA ALA A 40 -1.08 1.00 -1.81
C ALA A 40 -2.21 1.99 -2.14
N PRO A 41 -2.67 2.82 -1.19
CA PRO A 41 -3.81 3.73 -1.37
C PRO A 41 -3.53 4.85 -2.38
N THR A 42 -2.31 5.38 -2.41
CA THR A 42 -1.95 6.56 -3.20
C THR A 42 -0.81 6.26 -4.19
N ARG A 43 -0.70 7.13 -5.21
CA ARG A 43 0.37 7.05 -6.20
C ARG A 43 1.73 7.35 -5.57
N GLU A 44 1.74 8.26 -4.63
CA GLU A 44 2.90 8.73 -3.90
C GLU A 44 3.50 7.60 -3.08
N LEU A 45 2.68 6.93 -2.26
CA LEU A 45 3.12 5.77 -1.48
C LEU A 45 3.56 4.61 -2.38
N ALA A 46 2.80 4.31 -3.43
CA ALA A 46 3.17 3.28 -4.40
C ALA A 46 4.53 3.58 -5.06
N GLY A 47 4.81 4.87 -5.36
CA GLY A 47 6.09 5.34 -5.87
C GLY A 47 7.23 5.13 -4.87
N GLN A 48 7.03 5.52 -3.61
CA GLN A 48 8.02 5.34 -2.53
C GLN A 48 8.34 3.85 -2.31
N ILE A 49 7.31 3.00 -2.27
CA ILE A 49 7.49 1.55 -2.14
C ILE A 49 8.32 1.02 -3.32
N LYS A 50 7.98 1.41 -4.56
CA LYS A 50 8.74 1.00 -5.76
C LYS A 50 10.21 1.41 -5.66
N ASP A 51 10.50 2.65 -5.27
CA ASP A 51 11.87 3.17 -5.21
C ASP A 51 12.70 2.44 -4.15
N ASN A 52 12.10 2.15 -2.98
CA ASN A 52 12.74 1.32 -1.96
C ASN A 52 13.03 -0.09 -2.48
N LEU A 53 12.04 -0.75 -3.12
CA LEU A 53 12.22 -2.10 -3.65
C LEU A 53 13.24 -2.15 -4.80
N LEU A 54 13.30 -1.12 -5.65
CA LEU A 54 14.36 -1.00 -6.66
C LEU A 54 15.73 -0.87 -6.03
N SER A 55 15.87 -0.09 -4.96
CA SER A 55 17.13 0.01 -4.21
C SER A 55 17.57 -1.35 -3.64
N TYR A 56 16.63 -2.10 -3.04
CA TYR A 56 16.93 -3.43 -2.49
C TYR A 56 17.23 -4.48 -3.56
N SER A 57 16.71 -4.32 -4.78
CA SER A 57 16.89 -5.27 -5.89
C SER A 57 18.14 -5.02 -6.73
N GLN A 58 18.95 -4.02 -6.41
CA GLN A 58 20.18 -3.72 -7.15
C GLN A 58 21.10 -4.95 -7.25
N GLY A 59 21.63 -5.20 -8.45
CA GLY A 59 22.48 -6.35 -8.70
C GLY A 59 21.73 -7.70 -8.80
N THR A 60 20.39 -7.70 -8.75
CA THR A 60 19.56 -8.91 -8.90
C THR A 60 18.80 -8.92 -10.23
N HIS A 61 18.15 -10.05 -10.53
CA HIS A 61 17.27 -10.18 -11.70
C HIS A 61 15.80 -9.84 -11.40
N ILE A 62 15.48 -9.41 -10.17
CA ILE A 62 14.11 -9.10 -9.73
C ILE A 62 13.55 -7.91 -10.51
N LYS A 63 12.41 -8.11 -11.15
CA LYS A 63 11.68 -7.07 -11.89
C LYS A 63 10.62 -6.43 -11.01
N VAL A 64 10.76 -5.15 -10.77
CA VAL A 64 9.82 -4.32 -10.00
C VAL A 64 9.09 -3.39 -10.95
N ASN A 65 7.76 -3.48 -11.01
CA ASN A 65 6.92 -2.61 -11.83
C ASN A 65 5.89 -1.86 -10.99
N LEU A 66 5.51 -0.67 -11.48
CA LEU A 66 4.53 0.22 -10.87
C LEU A 66 3.35 0.43 -11.83
N VAL A 67 2.11 0.29 -11.31
CA VAL A 67 0.88 0.61 -12.03
C VAL A 67 0.00 1.53 -11.19
N VAL A 68 -0.13 2.78 -11.65
CA VAL A 68 -0.87 3.84 -10.96
C VAL A 68 -1.65 4.69 -11.96
N GLY A 69 -2.72 5.32 -11.51
CA GLY A 69 -3.49 6.29 -12.29
C GLY A 69 -2.63 7.49 -12.71
N GLY A 70 -3.10 8.26 -13.70
CA GLY A 70 -2.42 9.49 -14.18
C GLY A 70 -1.23 9.27 -15.11
N LEU A 71 -0.73 8.04 -15.25
CA LEU A 71 0.32 7.67 -16.20
C LEU A 71 -0.26 6.94 -17.41
N ALA A 72 0.44 7.01 -18.56
CA ALA A 72 0.03 6.36 -19.81
C ALA A 72 -0.16 4.85 -19.63
N ILE A 73 -1.39 4.39 -19.84
CA ILE A 73 -1.77 2.98 -19.61
C ILE A 73 -1.05 2.02 -20.58
N LYS A 74 -0.86 2.41 -21.85
CA LYS A 74 -0.16 1.59 -22.85
C LYS A 74 1.27 1.23 -22.41
N ALA A 75 1.98 2.19 -21.80
CA ALA A 75 3.32 1.95 -21.28
C ALA A 75 3.32 0.93 -20.13
N GLN A 76 2.30 0.97 -19.27
CA GLN A 76 2.16 0.02 -18.16
C GLN A 76 1.82 -1.39 -18.71
N ILE A 77 0.91 -1.51 -19.66
CA ILE A 77 0.59 -2.78 -20.34
C ILE A 77 1.85 -3.40 -20.95
N ASN A 78 2.63 -2.63 -21.69
CA ASN A 78 3.85 -3.12 -22.34
C ASN A 78 4.90 -3.63 -21.34
N ARG A 79 5.01 -2.98 -20.17
CA ARG A 79 5.91 -3.45 -19.09
C ARG A 79 5.46 -4.78 -18.51
N LEU A 80 4.15 -4.97 -18.33
CA LEU A 80 3.57 -6.20 -17.78
C LEU A 80 3.55 -7.37 -18.77
N ALA A 81 3.62 -7.11 -20.07
CA ALA A 81 3.55 -8.14 -21.10
C ALA A 81 4.57 -9.28 -20.90
N ARG A 82 5.73 -8.99 -20.32
CA ARG A 82 6.79 -9.97 -20.02
C ARG A 82 6.70 -10.63 -18.65
N GLY A 83 5.64 -10.36 -17.89
CA GLY A 83 5.52 -10.73 -16.50
C GLY A 83 6.41 -9.88 -15.56
N THR A 84 6.10 -9.89 -14.28
CA THR A 84 6.84 -9.14 -13.26
C THR A 84 6.98 -9.94 -11.97
N ASP A 85 8.08 -9.74 -11.27
CA ASP A 85 8.32 -10.35 -9.98
C ASP A 85 7.51 -9.64 -8.90
N LEU A 86 7.64 -8.32 -8.84
CA LEU A 86 6.92 -7.47 -7.90
C LEU A 86 6.13 -6.40 -8.67
N LEU A 87 4.85 -6.34 -8.40
CA LEU A 87 3.95 -5.31 -8.91
C LEU A 87 3.45 -4.45 -7.75
N ILE A 88 3.74 -3.15 -7.80
CA ILE A 88 3.15 -2.18 -6.90
C ILE A 88 2.01 -1.48 -7.62
N ALA A 89 0.84 -1.39 -6.99
CA ALA A 89 -0.34 -0.88 -7.66
C ALA A 89 -1.25 -0.05 -6.74
N THR A 90 -1.92 0.95 -7.32
CA THR A 90 -3.14 1.49 -6.72
C THR A 90 -4.36 0.67 -7.20
N PRO A 91 -5.35 0.36 -6.33
CA PRO A 91 -6.43 -0.56 -6.65
C PRO A 91 -7.19 -0.23 -7.94
N GLY A 92 -7.54 1.05 -8.15
CA GLY A 92 -8.32 1.47 -9.32
C GLY A 92 -7.61 1.22 -10.65
N ARG A 93 -6.30 1.52 -10.76
CA ARG A 93 -5.53 1.26 -11.98
C ARG A 93 -5.29 -0.25 -12.20
N LEU A 94 -5.14 -1.00 -11.13
CA LEU A 94 -5.01 -2.45 -11.25
C LEU A 94 -6.28 -3.07 -11.85
N ILE A 95 -7.47 -2.65 -11.40
CA ILE A 95 -8.75 -3.07 -11.98
C ILE A 95 -8.82 -2.74 -13.47
N ASP A 96 -8.45 -1.52 -13.89
CA ASP A 96 -8.44 -1.12 -15.31
C ASP A 96 -7.52 -2.04 -16.15
N LEU A 97 -6.38 -2.48 -15.62
CA LEU A 97 -5.49 -3.42 -16.29
C LEU A 97 -6.04 -4.86 -16.30
N ILE A 98 -6.73 -5.28 -15.25
CA ILE A 98 -7.43 -6.58 -15.20
C ILE A 98 -8.55 -6.62 -16.26
N ASP A 99 -9.39 -5.59 -16.31
CA ASP A 99 -10.48 -5.49 -17.29
C ASP A 99 -9.97 -5.53 -18.75
N ARG A 100 -8.74 -5.06 -18.98
CA ARG A 100 -8.04 -5.14 -20.28
C ARG A 100 -7.28 -6.45 -20.51
N GLN A 101 -7.35 -7.40 -19.59
CA GLN A 101 -6.60 -8.66 -19.65
C GLN A 101 -5.08 -8.46 -19.81
N ALA A 102 -4.56 -7.35 -19.26
CA ALA A 102 -3.16 -6.97 -19.32
C ALA A 102 -2.32 -7.55 -18.17
N VAL A 103 -2.96 -8.08 -17.14
CA VAL A 103 -2.34 -8.69 -15.99
C VAL A 103 -3.15 -9.90 -15.49
N ASP A 104 -2.44 -10.93 -15.07
CA ASP A 104 -2.98 -12.15 -14.46
C ASP A 104 -2.44 -12.29 -13.05
N LEU A 105 -3.34 -12.30 -12.06
CA LEU A 105 -3.04 -12.39 -10.64
C LEU A 105 -3.11 -13.82 -10.08
N SER A 106 -3.50 -14.81 -10.89
CA SER A 106 -3.68 -16.20 -10.44
C SER A 106 -2.37 -16.88 -10.00
N PHE A 107 -1.21 -16.28 -10.32
CA PHE A 107 0.12 -16.74 -9.91
C PHE A 107 0.73 -15.93 -8.76
N THR A 108 -0.04 -15.08 -8.11
CA THR A 108 0.44 -14.23 -7.02
C THR A 108 0.70 -15.06 -5.75
N GLN A 109 1.97 -15.28 -5.42
CA GLN A 109 2.41 -16.01 -4.23
C GLN A 109 2.46 -15.13 -2.97
N PHE A 110 2.67 -13.83 -3.15
CA PHE A 110 2.77 -12.85 -2.07
C PHE A 110 1.83 -11.68 -2.33
N LEU A 111 1.01 -11.36 -1.34
CA LEU A 111 0.16 -10.18 -1.35
C LEU A 111 0.49 -9.29 -0.15
N VAL A 112 0.69 -8.01 -0.39
CA VAL A 112 0.80 -6.99 0.65
C VAL A 112 -0.28 -5.94 0.44
N LEU A 113 -1.06 -5.66 1.49
CA LEU A 113 -1.91 -4.47 1.55
C LEU A 113 -1.24 -3.49 2.52
N ASP A 114 -0.70 -2.40 2.01
CA ASP A 114 -0.07 -1.36 2.85
C ASP A 114 -1.01 -0.17 3.02
N GLU A 115 -1.08 0.36 4.24
CA GLU A 115 -2.05 1.40 4.65
C GLU A 115 -3.49 1.03 4.28
N ALA A 116 -3.90 -0.18 4.70
CA ALA A 116 -5.19 -0.76 4.35
C ALA A 116 -6.38 0.08 4.88
N ASP A 117 -6.25 0.74 6.04
CA ASP A 117 -7.21 1.71 6.57
C ASP A 117 -7.42 2.87 5.58
N GLN A 118 -6.35 3.47 5.07
CA GLN A 118 -6.44 4.56 4.10
C GLN A 118 -7.06 4.10 2.77
N MET A 119 -6.82 2.85 2.33
CA MET A 119 -7.51 2.31 1.16
C MET A 119 -9.03 2.25 1.34
N LEU A 120 -9.51 1.94 2.55
CA LEU A 120 -10.93 1.92 2.86
C LEU A 120 -11.51 3.35 2.93
N ASP A 121 -10.80 4.28 3.55
CA ASP A 121 -11.19 5.69 3.65
C ASP A 121 -11.32 6.36 2.26
N LEU A 122 -10.46 5.98 1.32
CA LEU A 122 -10.52 6.40 -0.08
C LEU A 122 -11.56 5.65 -0.93
N GLY A 123 -12.35 4.76 -0.33
CA GLY A 123 -13.44 4.06 -1.00
C GLY A 123 -13.03 2.88 -1.88
N PHE A 124 -11.80 2.37 -1.77
CA PHE A 124 -11.32 1.27 -2.59
C PHE A 124 -11.89 -0.11 -2.23
N ILE A 125 -12.81 -0.20 -1.26
CA ILE A 125 -13.41 -1.47 -0.83
C ILE A 125 -13.98 -2.29 -2.01
N HIS A 126 -14.65 -1.65 -2.97
CA HIS A 126 -15.20 -2.33 -4.14
C HIS A 126 -14.10 -2.89 -5.07
N ALA A 127 -13.03 -2.13 -5.28
CA ALA A 127 -11.88 -2.59 -6.07
C ALA A 127 -11.19 -3.77 -5.36
N LEU A 128 -10.98 -3.68 -4.07
CA LEU A 128 -10.39 -4.76 -3.28
C LEU A 128 -11.25 -6.03 -3.34
N ARG A 129 -12.57 -5.95 -3.17
CA ARG A 129 -13.48 -7.11 -3.32
C ARG A 129 -13.40 -7.75 -4.71
N ARG A 130 -13.18 -6.97 -5.77
CA ARG A 130 -12.99 -7.50 -7.12
C ARG A 130 -11.63 -8.17 -7.33
N ILE A 131 -10.59 -7.69 -6.67
CA ILE A 131 -9.22 -8.24 -6.78
C ILE A 131 -9.11 -9.58 -6.04
N ALA A 132 -9.72 -9.71 -4.86
CA ALA A 132 -9.54 -10.86 -3.98
C ALA A 132 -9.75 -12.24 -4.66
N PRO A 133 -10.84 -12.48 -5.42
CA PRO A 133 -11.10 -13.77 -6.06
C PRO A 133 -10.16 -14.09 -7.23
N LEU A 134 -9.40 -13.13 -7.75
CA LEU A 134 -8.47 -13.29 -8.87
C LEU A 134 -7.06 -13.71 -8.43
N LEU A 135 -6.80 -13.67 -7.14
CA LEU A 135 -5.51 -14.03 -6.56
C LEU A 135 -5.38 -15.54 -6.38
N ALA A 136 -4.15 -16.06 -6.42
CA ALA A 136 -3.88 -17.45 -6.11
C ALA A 136 -4.46 -17.82 -4.73
N PRO A 137 -5.13 -18.99 -4.60
CA PRO A 137 -5.69 -19.44 -3.32
C PRO A 137 -4.60 -19.74 -2.28
N GLU A 138 -3.47 -20.28 -2.74
CA GLU A 138 -2.28 -20.56 -1.93
C GLU A 138 -1.30 -19.38 -2.07
N ARG A 139 -1.30 -18.51 -1.08
CA ARG A 139 -0.42 -17.33 -1.04
C ARG A 139 -0.15 -16.90 0.40
N GLN A 140 0.96 -16.22 0.60
CA GLN A 140 1.19 -15.46 1.84
C GLN A 140 0.61 -14.06 1.71
N THR A 141 -0.30 -13.70 2.60
CA THR A 141 -0.88 -12.36 2.65
C THR A 141 -0.38 -11.61 3.87
N MET A 142 0.06 -10.37 3.66
CA MET A 142 0.44 -9.43 4.72
C MET A 142 -0.44 -8.19 4.60
N LEU A 143 -1.01 -7.76 5.72
CA LEU A 143 -1.84 -6.57 5.82
C LEU A 143 -1.23 -5.64 6.87
N PHE A 144 -0.93 -4.42 6.44
CA PHE A 144 -0.41 -3.36 7.30
C PHE A 144 -1.42 -2.22 7.39
N SER A 145 -1.61 -1.71 8.61
CA SER A 145 -2.52 -0.61 8.91
C SER A 145 -2.04 0.16 10.14
N ALA A 146 -2.33 1.44 10.22
CA ALA A 146 -2.11 2.23 11.43
C ALA A 146 -3.26 2.07 12.41
N THR A 147 -4.48 1.85 11.91
CA THR A 147 -5.71 1.77 12.69
C THR A 147 -6.49 0.48 12.41
N MET A 148 -7.43 0.14 13.29
CA MET A 148 -8.31 -1.04 13.16
C MET A 148 -9.78 -0.66 13.36
N PRO A 149 -10.36 0.13 12.46
CA PRO A 149 -11.80 0.41 12.51
C PRO A 149 -12.61 -0.88 12.23
N LYS A 150 -13.89 -0.89 12.63
CA LYS A 150 -14.75 -2.09 12.52
C LYS A 150 -14.80 -2.70 11.11
N HIS A 151 -14.89 -1.87 10.09
CA HIS A 151 -14.93 -2.32 8.69
C HIS A 151 -13.60 -2.91 8.17
N MET A 152 -12.50 -2.73 8.90
CA MET A 152 -11.23 -3.37 8.63
C MET A 152 -11.26 -4.89 8.87
N ASN A 153 -12.15 -5.36 9.77
CA ASN A 153 -12.29 -6.79 10.03
C ASN A 153 -12.80 -7.53 8.79
N GLU A 154 -13.78 -6.96 8.07
CA GLU A 154 -14.29 -7.54 6.82
C GLU A 154 -13.18 -7.68 5.76
N LEU A 155 -12.33 -6.66 5.63
CA LEU A 155 -11.20 -6.73 4.72
C LEU A 155 -10.19 -7.80 5.17
N ALA A 156 -9.88 -7.86 6.45
CA ALA A 156 -8.99 -8.87 7.02
C ALA A 156 -9.53 -10.28 6.78
N ASP A 157 -10.80 -10.53 6.99
CA ASP A 157 -11.46 -11.83 6.78
C ASP A 157 -11.48 -12.23 5.29
N THR A 158 -11.58 -11.25 4.38
CA THR A 158 -11.55 -11.49 2.93
C THR A 158 -10.16 -11.93 2.46
N TYR A 159 -9.09 -11.38 3.04
CA TYR A 159 -7.73 -11.54 2.51
C TYR A 159 -6.82 -12.43 3.34
N LEU A 160 -7.11 -12.62 4.63
CA LEU A 160 -6.25 -13.32 5.57
C LEU A 160 -6.88 -14.63 6.03
N LYS A 161 -6.05 -15.67 6.17
CA LYS A 161 -6.42 -16.97 6.75
C LYS A 161 -5.62 -17.15 8.05
N ASN A 162 -6.28 -17.22 9.20
CA ASN A 162 -5.66 -17.40 10.53
C ASN A 162 -4.47 -16.44 10.77
N PRO A 163 -4.67 -15.10 10.68
CA PRO A 163 -3.57 -14.16 10.71
C PRO A 163 -2.87 -14.09 12.08
N GLN A 164 -1.54 -14.12 12.07
CA GLN A 164 -0.75 -13.68 13.21
C GLN A 164 -0.82 -12.14 13.28
N ARG A 165 -1.04 -11.60 14.48
CA ARG A 165 -1.08 -10.15 14.72
C ARG A 165 0.21 -9.69 15.38
N VAL A 166 0.85 -8.69 14.80
CA VAL A 166 2.03 -8.04 15.36
C VAL A 166 1.71 -6.54 15.47
N ALA A 167 1.85 -5.97 16.65
CA ALA A 167 1.67 -4.55 16.90
C ALA A 167 2.99 -3.97 17.41
N VAL A 168 3.50 -2.93 16.74
CA VAL A 168 4.75 -2.25 17.10
C VAL A 168 4.47 -1.10 18.07
N SER A 169 3.28 -0.50 18.00
CA SER A 169 2.82 0.57 18.90
C SER A 169 1.35 0.37 19.23
N ARG A 170 0.88 0.98 20.33
CA ARG A 170 -0.55 0.98 20.65
C ARG A 170 -1.30 1.76 19.57
N PRO A 171 -2.36 1.18 18.94
CA PRO A 171 -3.16 1.89 17.97
C PRO A 171 -3.72 3.18 18.58
N GLY A 172 -3.57 4.31 17.86
CA GLY A 172 -4.11 5.61 18.32
C GLY A 172 -3.23 6.38 19.33
N ALA A 173 -2.04 5.89 19.68
CA ALA A 173 -1.10 6.69 20.45
C ALA A 173 -0.59 7.86 19.60
N VAL A 174 -0.79 9.09 20.10
CA VAL A 174 -0.18 10.30 19.49
C VAL A 174 1.33 10.21 19.71
N ALA A 175 2.11 10.65 18.72
CA ALA A 175 3.56 10.71 18.88
C ALA A 175 3.90 11.64 20.07
N ASP A 176 4.79 11.22 20.94
CA ASP A 176 5.16 11.92 22.18
C ASP A 176 5.64 13.37 21.99
N LYS A 177 5.91 13.76 20.74
CA LYS A 177 6.39 15.11 20.39
C LYS A 177 5.29 16.03 19.81
N ILE A 178 4.03 15.60 19.79
CA ILE A 178 2.92 16.39 19.23
C ILE A 178 2.07 16.92 20.38
N THR A 179 2.02 18.24 20.51
CA THR A 179 1.06 18.93 21.39
C THR A 179 -0.26 19.10 20.62
N GLN A 180 -1.36 18.68 21.23
CA GLN A 180 -2.70 18.82 20.64
C GLN A 180 -3.56 19.73 21.47
N GLU A 181 -4.24 20.68 20.83
CA GLU A 181 -5.22 21.56 21.44
C GLU A 181 -6.55 21.45 20.70
N VAL A 182 -7.65 21.52 21.43
CA VAL A 182 -9.00 21.52 20.84
C VAL A 182 -9.65 22.86 21.14
N HIS A 183 -10.04 23.57 20.10
CA HIS A 183 -10.72 24.87 20.18
C HIS A 183 -12.12 24.78 19.57
N PHE A 184 -13.13 25.18 20.35
CA PHE A 184 -14.51 25.27 19.88
C PHE A 184 -14.76 26.67 19.29
N VAL A 185 -14.83 26.79 17.96
CA VAL A 185 -15.02 28.05 17.26
C VAL A 185 -16.24 28.00 16.33
N ALA A 186 -16.95 29.10 16.22
CA ALA A 186 -18.04 29.24 15.24
C ALA A 186 -17.50 29.05 13.81
N GLY A 187 -18.29 28.43 12.93
CA GLY A 187 -17.86 28.12 11.57
C GLY A 187 -17.36 29.33 10.78
N THR A 188 -17.98 30.52 11.01
CA THR A 188 -17.61 31.79 10.39
C THR A 188 -16.31 32.37 10.93
N ALA A 189 -15.89 32.02 12.13
CA ALA A 189 -14.67 32.52 12.78
C ALA A 189 -13.44 31.62 12.60
N LYS A 190 -13.56 30.48 11.91
CA LYS A 190 -12.47 29.51 11.78
C LYS A 190 -11.24 30.09 11.08
N THR A 191 -11.45 30.86 10.03
CA THR A 191 -10.34 31.43 9.24
C THR A 191 -9.57 32.47 10.05
N ASP A 192 -10.28 33.36 10.74
CA ASP A 192 -9.66 34.40 11.57
C ASP A 192 -8.89 33.78 12.73
N PHE A 193 -9.48 32.77 13.39
CA PHE A 193 -8.84 32.02 14.46
C PHE A 193 -7.56 31.27 13.97
N LEU A 194 -7.60 30.67 12.78
CA LEU A 194 -6.42 30.01 12.19
C LEU A 194 -5.29 31.01 11.90
N ILE A 195 -5.64 32.22 11.41
CA ILE A 195 -4.67 33.30 11.16
C ILE A 195 -4.02 33.77 12.48
N GLU A 196 -4.82 33.91 13.52
CA GLU A 196 -4.34 34.30 14.85
C GLU A 196 -3.37 33.24 15.41
N LYS A 197 -3.77 31.95 15.40
CA LYS A 197 -2.92 30.85 15.86
C LYS A 197 -1.63 30.71 15.05
N ARG A 198 -1.68 30.91 13.74
CA ARG A 198 -0.47 30.95 12.91
C ARG A 198 0.46 32.13 13.27
N ALA A 199 -0.10 33.26 13.69
CA ALA A 199 0.71 34.41 14.12
C ALA A 199 1.44 34.14 15.45
N GLU A 200 0.86 33.31 16.34
CA GLU A 200 1.50 32.86 17.58
C GLU A 200 2.71 31.92 17.31
N HIS A 201 2.67 31.17 16.18
CA HIS A 201 3.68 30.16 15.79
C HIS A 201 4.42 30.57 14.50
N ARG A 202 4.88 31.84 14.42
CA ARG A 202 5.47 32.40 13.20
C ARG A 202 6.71 31.69 12.69
N ASP A 203 7.47 31.07 13.58
CA ASP A 203 8.74 30.37 13.28
C ASP A 203 8.52 28.88 12.96
N ASP A 204 7.30 28.37 13.10
CA ASP A 204 6.95 26.98 12.82
C ASP A 204 6.41 26.85 11.40
N ALA A 205 6.74 25.76 10.70
CA ALA A 205 6.18 25.45 9.40
C ALA A 205 4.70 25.06 9.55
N ALA A 206 3.79 25.86 8.97
CA ALA A 206 2.38 25.52 8.85
C ALA A 206 2.13 24.81 7.51
N ILE A 207 1.49 23.67 7.58
CA ILE A 207 1.05 22.87 6.42
C ILE A 207 -0.42 23.12 6.14
#